data_6f5fec29f2f982d6fa69a48ffc99ecd9
#
_entry.id   6f5fec29f2f982d6fa69a48ffc99ecd9
#
_cell.length_a   1.000
_cell.length_b   1.000
_cell.length_c   1.000
_cell.angle_alpha   90.00
_cell.angle_beta   90.00
_cell.angle_gamma   90.00
#
_symmetry.space_group_name_H-M   'P 1'
#
loop_
_entity.id
_entity.type
_entity.pdbx_description
1 polymer ?
#
loop_
_entity_poly.entity_id
_entity_poly.type
_entity_poly.pdbx_seq_one_letter_code
_entity_poly.pdbx_strand_id
1 'polypeptide(L)'
;EARANPALAFRMMYPESCISFLCDAGRGHFDVADETAAYIALFLEKAINQRLTDEVTKDGKVKLNPVNPTKGWLAERWHPDQKKRAKAAPYSQYKGDPHDAFWYFDREIAEATETRYTQSRGKKEQYLGFEQNGSLLTYDKKQHVRVQPRFNPEADGITFHLKAVCTDSLRTKLSDEHADATPIISRICGPVE
;
A
#
# COMPACT_ATOMS: atom_id res chain seq x y z
N GLU A 1 1.65 2.76 0.60
CA GLU A 1 3.02 2.74 1.14
C GLU A 1 3.23 3.79 2.23
N ALA A 2 2.94 5.07 1.98
CA ALA A 2 3.17 6.14 2.96
C ALA A 2 2.55 5.87 4.35
N ARG A 3 1.44 5.14 4.43
CA ARG A 3 0.79 4.79 5.70
C ARG A 3 1.46 3.64 6.44
N ALA A 4 2.22 2.78 5.76
CA ALA A 4 2.98 1.72 6.38
C ALA A 4 4.28 2.22 7.03
N ASN A 5 4.86 3.28 6.48
CA ASN A 5 6.14 3.81 6.94
C ASN A 5 6.19 4.18 8.44
N PRO A 6 5.18 4.84 9.03
CA PRO A 6 5.20 5.13 10.46
C PRO A 6 5.24 3.86 11.32
N ALA A 7 4.51 2.81 10.94
CA ALA A 7 4.48 1.54 11.67
C ALA A 7 5.81 0.79 11.53
N LEU A 8 6.44 0.83 10.36
CA LEU A 8 7.79 0.28 10.15
C LEU A 8 8.83 1.06 10.95
N ALA A 9 8.81 2.39 10.91
CA ALA A 9 9.71 3.23 11.67
C ALA A 9 9.57 2.97 13.18
N PHE A 10 8.34 2.77 13.67
CA PHE A 10 8.10 2.41 15.05
C PHE A 10 8.73 1.05 15.40
N ARG A 11 8.60 0.04 14.54
CA ARG A 11 9.25 -1.25 14.74
C ARG A 11 10.78 -1.16 14.72
N MET A 12 11.36 -0.28 13.92
CA MET A 12 12.81 -0.05 13.90
C MET A 12 13.31 0.53 15.25
N MET A 13 12.52 1.43 15.86
CA MET A 13 12.84 2.00 17.15
C MET A 13 12.57 1.05 18.33
N TYR A 14 11.54 0.20 18.18
CA TYR A 14 11.06 -0.73 19.21
C TYR A 14 10.93 -2.13 18.60
N PRO A 15 12.06 -2.86 18.47
CA PRO A 15 12.08 -4.16 17.77
C PRO A 15 11.25 -5.24 18.46
N GLU A 16 10.93 -5.06 19.74
CA GLU A 16 10.00 -5.91 20.49
C GLU A 16 8.52 -5.63 20.20
N SER A 17 8.21 -4.60 19.42
CA SER A 17 6.83 -4.30 19.06
C SER A 17 6.26 -5.33 18.08
N CYS A 18 5.07 -5.85 18.40
CA CYS A 18 4.36 -6.84 17.60
C CYS A 18 3.30 -6.14 16.74
N ILE A 19 3.74 -5.46 15.69
CA ILE A 19 2.87 -4.72 14.78
C ILE A 19 2.59 -5.57 13.54
N SER A 20 1.31 -5.85 13.30
CA SER A 20 0.81 -6.45 12.06
C SER A 20 0.19 -5.38 11.18
N PHE A 21 0.29 -5.56 9.88
CA PHE A 21 -0.26 -4.65 8.90
C PHE A 21 -0.79 -5.42 7.69
N LEU A 22 -1.96 -5.05 7.23
CA LEU A 22 -2.52 -5.52 5.97
C LEU A 22 -2.77 -4.33 5.05
N CYS A 23 -2.15 -4.35 3.87
CA CYS A 23 -2.54 -3.48 2.77
C CYS A 23 -3.58 -4.22 1.92
N ASP A 24 -4.83 -3.77 1.95
CA ASP A 24 -5.89 -4.34 1.13
C ASP A 24 -5.93 -3.65 -0.24
N ALA A 25 -4.92 -3.97 -1.05
CA ALA A 25 -4.72 -3.35 -2.35
C ALA A 25 -5.93 -3.57 -3.29
N GLY A 26 -6.27 -2.53 -4.05
CA GLY A 26 -7.39 -2.56 -4.99
C GLY A 26 -8.76 -2.35 -4.34
N ARG A 27 -8.82 -1.91 -3.09
CA ARG A 27 -10.04 -1.57 -2.36
C ARG A 27 -10.11 -0.08 -2.06
N GLY A 28 -11.30 0.48 -2.09
CA GLY A 28 -11.57 1.83 -1.63
C GLY A 28 -11.60 1.94 -0.11
N HIS A 29 -11.65 3.16 0.39
CA HIS A 29 -11.57 3.42 1.84
C HIS A 29 -12.70 2.78 2.65
N PHE A 30 -13.88 2.67 2.06
CA PHE A 30 -15.07 2.10 2.69
C PHE A 30 -15.51 0.77 2.11
N ASP A 31 -14.69 0.17 1.23
CA ASP A 31 -15.01 -1.13 0.64
C ASP A 31 -14.81 -2.22 1.69
N VAL A 32 -15.90 -2.78 2.14
CA VAL A 32 -15.90 -3.97 3.00
C VAL A 32 -16.18 -5.19 2.14
N ALA A 33 -15.32 -6.19 2.25
CA ALA A 33 -15.51 -7.48 1.58
C ALA A 33 -15.46 -8.62 2.60
N ASP A 34 -16.14 -9.70 2.30
CA ASP A 34 -16.21 -10.87 3.17
C ASP A 34 -14.81 -11.43 3.48
N GLU A 35 -13.91 -11.40 2.50
CA GLU A 35 -12.53 -11.85 2.70
C GLU A 35 -11.75 -10.93 3.65
N THR A 36 -12.03 -9.62 3.66
CA THR A 36 -11.41 -8.69 4.60
C THR A 36 -11.96 -8.91 6.01
N ALA A 37 -13.28 -9.13 6.12
CA ALA A 37 -13.91 -9.49 7.38
C ALA A 37 -13.36 -10.83 7.92
N ALA A 38 -13.22 -11.84 7.07
CA ALA A 38 -12.64 -13.13 7.46
C ALA A 38 -11.18 -13.00 7.92
N TYR A 39 -10.38 -12.17 7.24
CA TYR A 39 -8.99 -11.91 7.68
C TYR A 39 -8.95 -11.22 9.05
N ILE A 40 -9.81 -10.23 9.27
CA ILE A 40 -9.89 -9.54 10.57
C ILE A 40 -10.34 -10.51 11.67
N ALA A 41 -11.32 -11.36 11.38
CA ALA A 41 -11.78 -12.40 12.32
C ALA A 41 -10.64 -13.35 12.69
N LEU A 42 -9.89 -13.86 11.70
CA LEU A 42 -8.71 -14.68 11.94
C LEU A 42 -7.67 -13.96 12.80
N PHE A 43 -7.37 -12.70 12.50
CA PHE A 43 -6.42 -11.91 13.30
C PHE A 43 -6.89 -11.75 14.75
N LEU A 44 -8.16 -11.45 14.96
CA LEU A 44 -8.74 -11.31 16.30
C LEU A 44 -8.70 -12.64 17.07
N GLU A 45 -9.03 -13.76 16.41
CA GLU A 45 -8.93 -15.09 17.00
C GLU A 45 -7.50 -15.39 17.49
N LYS A 46 -6.48 -15.14 16.64
CA LYS A 46 -5.07 -15.32 17.04
C LYS A 46 -4.69 -14.40 18.20
N ALA A 47 -5.12 -13.14 18.15
CA ALA A 47 -4.86 -12.19 19.24
C ALA A 47 -5.52 -12.63 20.55
N ILE A 48 -6.75 -13.05 20.52
CA ILE A 48 -7.49 -13.54 21.69
C ILE A 48 -6.79 -14.77 22.28
N ASN A 49 -6.57 -15.79 21.45
CA ASN A 49 -6.00 -17.07 21.90
C ASN A 49 -4.58 -16.93 22.48
N GLN A 50 -3.81 -15.96 22.00
CA GLN A 50 -2.44 -15.76 22.50
C GLN A 50 -2.33 -14.73 23.61
N ARG A 51 -3.26 -13.77 23.69
CA ARG A 51 -3.17 -12.63 24.61
C ARG A 51 -4.07 -12.77 25.83
N LEU A 52 -5.26 -13.32 25.66
CA LEU A 52 -6.19 -13.43 26.78
C LEU A 52 -5.84 -14.63 27.66
N THR A 53 -6.02 -14.46 28.96
CA THR A 53 -5.98 -15.53 29.96
C THR A 53 -7.34 -15.62 30.65
N ASP A 54 -7.62 -16.76 31.26
CA ASP A 54 -8.80 -16.90 32.14
C ASP A 54 -8.59 -16.20 33.48
N GLU A 55 -7.41 -15.64 33.72
CA GLU A 55 -7.09 -14.96 34.98
C GLU A 55 -7.64 -13.53 35.00
N VAL A 56 -8.43 -13.24 36.02
CA VAL A 56 -8.93 -11.89 36.32
C VAL A 56 -8.20 -11.37 37.55
N THR A 57 -7.68 -10.16 37.44
CA THR A 57 -7.02 -9.49 38.58
C THR A 57 -8.03 -9.12 39.66
N LYS A 58 -7.54 -8.81 40.87
CA LYS A 58 -8.41 -8.45 42.01
C LYS A 58 -9.30 -7.22 41.77
N ASP A 59 -8.87 -6.35 40.81
CA ASP A 59 -9.62 -5.16 40.39
C ASP A 59 -10.51 -5.43 39.14
N GLY A 60 -10.74 -6.69 38.79
CA GLY A 60 -11.66 -7.09 37.74
C GLY A 60 -11.10 -6.96 36.31
N LYS A 61 -9.80 -6.72 36.14
CA LYS A 61 -9.15 -6.62 34.81
C LYS A 61 -8.65 -7.99 34.35
N VAL A 62 -8.82 -8.27 33.06
CA VAL A 62 -8.25 -9.47 32.45
C VAL A 62 -6.73 -9.32 32.36
N LYS A 63 -6.02 -10.33 32.84
CA LYS A 63 -4.57 -10.39 32.69
C LYS A 63 -4.21 -10.80 31.26
N LEU A 64 -3.30 -10.06 30.65
CA LEU A 64 -2.84 -10.37 29.28
C LEU A 64 -1.51 -11.14 29.33
N ASN A 65 -1.43 -12.18 28.53
CA ASN A 65 -0.15 -12.86 28.29
C ASN A 65 0.82 -11.93 27.55
N PRO A 66 2.09 -11.87 27.96
CA PRO A 66 3.10 -11.19 27.20
C PRO A 66 3.33 -11.90 25.86
N VAL A 67 3.46 -11.14 24.77
CA VAL A 67 3.86 -11.70 23.47
C VAL A 67 5.38 -11.69 23.39
N ASN A 68 5.94 -12.82 22.99
CA ASN A 68 7.36 -12.90 22.65
C ASN A 68 7.53 -12.66 21.14
N PRO A 69 8.12 -11.52 20.72
CA PRO A 69 8.28 -11.20 19.31
C PRO A 69 9.05 -12.26 18.51
N THR A 70 10.02 -12.93 19.15
CA THR A 70 10.86 -13.94 18.47
C THR A 70 10.13 -15.25 18.17
N LYS A 71 8.95 -15.47 18.77
CA LYS A 71 8.11 -16.64 18.52
C LYS A 71 7.10 -16.42 17.39
N GLY A 72 6.95 -15.20 16.92
CA GLY A 72 6.06 -14.87 15.82
C GLY A 72 6.68 -15.12 14.45
N TRP A 73 6.00 -14.66 13.47
CA TRP A 73 6.36 -14.75 12.06
C TRP A 73 6.57 -13.36 11.47
N LEU A 74 7.41 -13.26 10.45
CA LEU A 74 7.58 -12.06 9.65
C LEU A 74 7.05 -12.33 8.24
N ALA A 75 6.37 -11.33 7.68
CA ALA A 75 6.03 -11.27 6.27
C ALA A 75 6.37 -9.88 5.75
N GLU A 76 6.89 -9.82 4.54
CA GLU A 76 7.24 -8.59 3.86
C GLU A 76 6.02 -7.69 3.71
N ARG A 77 6.20 -6.38 3.82
CA ARG A 77 5.12 -5.45 3.52
C ARG A 77 4.71 -5.54 2.04
N TRP A 78 3.53 -5.07 1.72
CA TRP A 78 3.09 -5.02 0.33
C TRP A 78 3.93 -4.04 -0.50
N HIS A 79 4.41 -4.53 -1.65
CA HIS A 79 5.14 -3.77 -2.65
C HIS A 79 4.48 -3.96 -4.01
N PRO A 80 3.84 -2.94 -4.59
CA PRO A 80 3.12 -3.09 -5.86
C PRO A 80 4.04 -3.35 -7.04
N ASP A 81 5.27 -2.90 -6.97
CA ASP A 81 6.27 -2.89 -8.03
C ASP A 81 7.26 -4.07 -7.99
N GLN A 82 7.24 -4.87 -6.93
CA GLN A 82 8.16 -5.99 -6.76
C GLN A 82 7.57 -7.31 -7.26
N LYS A 83 8.34 -8.00 -8.11
CA LYS A 83 7.96 -9.31 -8.67
C LYS A 83 8.28 -10.49 -7.75
N LYS A 84 9.26 -10.35 -6.88
CA LYS A 84 9.70 -11.38 -5.94
C LYS A 84 9.64 -10.84 -4.52
N ARG A 85 9.09 -11.66 -3.64
CA ARG A 85 8.97 -11.35 -2.22
C ARG A 85 9.68 -12.41 -1.40
N ALA A 86 10.24 -12.01 -0.28
CA ALA A 86 10.64 -12.96 0.73
C ALA A 86 9.38 -13.64 1.26
N LYS A 87 9.39 -14.97 1.34
CA LYS A 87 8.26 -15.71 1.92
C LYS A 87 8.16 -15.46 3.41
N ALA A 88 6.93 -15.46 3.90
CA ALA A 88 6.67 -15.45 5.34
C ALA A 88 7.39 -16.62 6.01
N ALA A 89 8.01 -16.34 7.14
CA ALA A 89 8.77 -17.33 7.90
C ALA A 89 8.78 -16.98 9.39
N PRO A 90 9.09 -17.97 10.27
CA PRO A 90 9.37 -17.72 11.67
C PRO A 90 10.41 -16.58 11.81
N TYR A 91 10.27 -15.77 12.82
CA TYR A 91 11.12 -14.58 13.05
C TYR A 91 12.61 -14.85 12.85
N SER A 92 13.11 -15.95 13.42
CA SER A 92 14.54 -16.32 13.34
C SER A 92 14.98 -16.92 12.01
N GLN A 93 14.04 -17.26 11.12
CA GLN A 93 14.32 -17.92 9.83
C GLN A 93 13.96 -17.02 8.63
N TYR A 94 13.45 -15.84 8.88
CA TYR A 94 13.05 -14.92 7.82
C TYR A 94 14.26 -14.50 6.97
N LYS A 95 14.10 -14.60 5.65
CA LYS A 95 15.17 -14.35 4.66
C LYS A 95 15.13 -12.97 4.03
N GLY A 96 14.04 -12.22 4.23
CA GLY A 96 13.91 -10.84 3.79
C GLY A 96 14.53 -9.86 4.77
N ASP A 97 14.37 -8.56 4.47
CA ASP A 97 14.74 -7.51 5.41
C ASP A 97 13.70 -7.43 6.56
N PRO A 98 14.08 -7.72 7.80
CA PRO A 98 13.16 -7.63 8.92
C PRO A 98 12.69 -6.20 9.21
N HIS A 99 13.41 -5.18 8.70
CA HIS A 99 13.01 -3.77 8.80
C HIS A 99 11.96 -3.38 7.75
N ASP A 100 11.80 -4.20 6.71
CA ASP A 100 10.79 -4.03 5.66
C ASP A 100 9.68 -5.10 5.74
N ALA A 101 9.46 -5.62 6.94
CA ALA A 101 8.50 -6.66 7.22
C ALA A 101 7.64 -6.34 8.45
N PHE A 102 6.44 -6.90 8.47
CA PHE A 102 5.54 -6.83 9.61
C PHE A 102 5.52 -8.14 10.38
N TRP A 103 5.16 -8.05 11.65
CA TRP A 103 5.09 -9.17 12.56
C TRP A 103 3.67 -9.77 12.60
N TYR A 104 3.60 -11.09 12.72
CA TYR A 104 2.34 -11.82 12.81
C TYR A 104 2.43 -12.89 13.89
N PHE A 105 1.29 -13.24 14.48
CA PHE A 105 1.21 -14.17 15.59
C PHE A 105 1.74 -15.57 15.24
N ASP A 106 1.40 -16.07 14.08
CA ASP A 106 1.77 -17.43 13.63
C ASP A 106 1.84 -17.51 12.11
N ARG A 107 2.08 -18.74 11.65
CA ARG A 107 2.17 -19.08 10.23
C ARG A 107 0.90 -18.74 9.47
N GLU A 108 -0.26 -19.12 10.03
CA GLU A 108 -1.53 -19.02 9.34
C GLU A 108 -1.87 -17.57 8.96
N ILE A 109 -1.77 -16.65 9.91
CA ILE A 109 -2.08 -15.23 9.62
C ILE A 109 -1.00 -14.58 8.74
N ALA A 110 0.27 -14.98 8.85
CA ALA A 110 1.34 -14.50 7.99
C ALA A 110 1.13 -14.95 6.53
N GLU A 111 0.85 -16.22 6.30
CA GLU A 111 0.57 -16.76 4.96
C GLU A 111 -0.76 -16.24 4.39
N ALA A 112 -1.78 -16.03 5.23
CA ALA A 112 -3.01 -15.37 4.81
C ALA A 112 -2.75 -13.95 4.30
N THR A 113 -1.84 -13.21 4.96
CA THR A 113 -1.42 -11.87 4.50
C THR A 113 -0.74 -11.94 3.14
N GLU A 114 0.21 -12.86 2.94
CA GLU A 114 0.86 -13.05 1.64
C GLU A 114 -0.13 -13.43 0.54
N THR A 115 -1.05 -14.33 0.85
CA THR A 115 -2.10 -14.74 -0.10
C THR A 115 -2.93 -13.54 -0.53
N ARG A 116 -3.27 -12.65 0.42
CA ARG A 116 -3.99 -11.42 0.10
C ARG A 116 -3.18 -10.48 -0.78
N TYR A 117 -1.87 -10.43 -0.66
CA TYR A 117 -1.01 -9.58 -1.51
C TYR A 117 -0.85 -10.11 -2.93
N THR A 118 -1.01 -11.41 -3.15
CA THR A 118 -0.90 -12.03 -4.48
C THR A 118 -2.22 -12.11 -5.24
N GLN A 119 -3.35 -11.94 -4.55
CA GLN A 119 -4.66 -11.98 -5.18
C GLN A 119 -4.94 -10.65 -5.91
N SER A 120 -5.36 -10.74 -7.17
CA SER A 120 -5.93 -9.59 -7.87
C SER A 120 -7.32 -9.29 -7.31
N ARG A 121 -7.50 -8.12 -6.73
CA ARG A 121 -8.75 -7.71 -6.10
C ARG A 121 -9.04 -6.25 -6.39
N GLY A 122 -10.34 -5.97 -6.55
CA GLY A 122 -10.80 -4.63 -6.81
C GLY A 122 -10.28 -4.08 -8.13
N LYS A 123 -9.91 -2.82 -8.14
CA LYS A 123 -9.47 -2.11 -9.33
C LYS A 123 -8.07 -2.52 -9.76
N LYS A 124 -7.84 -2.52 -11.06
CA LYS A 124 -6.51 -2.76 -11.64
C LYS A 124 -5.52 -1.71 -11.16
N GLU A 125 -4.23 -2.05 -11.16
CA GLU A 125 -3.17 -1.08 -10.93
C GLU A 125 -3.32 0.11 -11.86
N GLN A 126 -3.20 1.29 -11.30
CA GLN A 126 -3.36 2.54 -12.02
C GLN A 126 -2.09 3.37 -11.93
N TYR A 127 -1.75 3.96 -13.03
CA TYR A 127 -0.59 4.83 -13.18
C TYR A 127 -1.03 6.21 -13.62
N LEU A 128 -0.27 7.22 -13.25
CA LEU A 128 -0.51 8.57 -13.69
C LEU A 128 -0.07 8.71 -15.15
N GLY A 129 -0.99 9.17 -15.98
CA GLY A 129 -0.73 9.60 -17.34
C GLY A 129 -1.08 11.07 -17.54
N PHE A 130 -0.71 11.65 -18.66
CA PHE A 130 -1.04 13.02 -19.02
C PHE A 130 -1.61 13.08 -20.42
N GLU A 131 -2.70 13.82 -20.56
CA GLU A 131 -3.27 14.20 -21.86
C GLU A 131 -2.96 15.66 -22.17
N GLN A 132 -2.67 15.93 -23.45
CA GLN A 132 -2.58 17.27 -23.99
C GLN A 132 -3.30 17.32 -25.33
N ASN A 133 -4.18 18.28 -25.52
CA ASN A 133 -5.01 18.44 -26.72
C ASN A 133 -5.78 17.16 -27.09
N GLY A 134 -6.30 16.44 -26.09
CA GLY A 134 -7.07 15.20 -26.30
C GLY A 134 -6.23 13.96 -26.61
N SER A 135 -4.91 14.08 -26.64
CA SER A 135 -4.01 12.95 -26.89
C SER A 135 -3.18 12.60 -25.67
N LEU A 136 -3.09 11.31 -25.36
CA LEU A 136 -2.25 10.81 -24.29
C LEU A 136 -0.77 11.01 -24.65
N LEU A 137 -0.02 11.62 -23.74
CA LEU A 137 1.41 11.82 -23.89
C LEU A 137 2.17 10.53 -23.67
N THR A 138 3.12 10.23 -24.54
CA THR A 138 4.00 9.05 -24.42
C THR A 138 5.21 9.36 -23.55
N TYR A 139 5.65 8.36 -22.81
CA TYR A 139 6.86 8.43 -22.00
C TYR A 139 8.07 7.97 -22.81
N ASP A 140 9.18 8.68 -22.67
CA ASP A 140 10.46 8.21 -23.20
C ASP A 140 11.07 7.10 -22.31
N LYS A 141 12.25 6.59 -22.71
CA LYS A 141 12.97 5.55 -21.94
C LYS A 141 13.38 5.99 -20.52
N LYS A 142 13.43 7.31 -20.25
CA LYS A 142 13.75 7.89 -18.95
C LYS A 142 12.50 8.29 -18.16
N GLN A 143 11.33 7.88 -18.61
CA GLN A 143 10.03 8.22 -18.03
C GLN A 143 9.70 9.74 -18.10
N HIS A 144 10.25 10.44 -19.06
CA HIS A 144 9.88 11.83 -19.33
C HIS A 144 8.76 11.88 -20.36
N VAL A 145 7.88 12.86 -20.22
CA VAL A 145 6.87 13.20 -21.21
C VAL A 145 7.27 14.49 -21.93
N ARG A 146 7.03 14.51 -23.22
CA ARG A 146 7.27 15.70 -24.02
C ARG A 146 5.96 16.48 -24.11
N VAL A 147 5.91 17.68 -23.50
CA VAL A 147 4.75 18.58 -23.55
C VAL A 147 4.93 19.62 -24.64
N GLN A 148 3.80 20.07 -25.21
CA GLN A 148 3.79 21.16 -26.16
C GLN A 148 3.49 22.47 -25.42
N PRO A 149 4.43 23.40 -25.36
CA PRO A 149 4.20 24.69 -24.76
C PRO A 149 3.25 25.52 -25.64
N ARG A 150 2.42 26.34 -25.00
CA ARG A 150 1.65 27.39 -25.66
C ARG A 150 2.16 28.72 -25.13
N PHE A 151 2.74 29.52 -25.99
CA PHE A 151 3.11 30.87 -25.64
C PHE A 151 1.87 31.70 -25.37
N ASN A 152 1.85 32.43 -24.26
CA ASN A 152 0.78 33.33 -23.89
C ASN A 152 1.38 34.73 -23.77
N PRO A 153 1.22 35.60 -24.79
CA PRO A 153 1.80 36.94 -24.80
C PRO A 153 1.20 37.86 -23.72
N GLU A 154 -0.05 37.62 -23.31
CA GLU A 154 -0.71 38.41 -22.27
C GLU A 154 -0.20 38.08 -20.84
N ALA A 155 0.29 36.86 -20.65
CA ALA A 155 0.81 36.44 -19.35
C ALA A 155 2.34 36.49 -19.30
N ASP A 156 2.99 36.99 -20.33
CA ASP A 156 4.45 37.05 -20.49
C ASP A 156 5.15 35.77 -20.11
N GLY A 157 4.60 34.62 -20.62
CA GLY A 157 5.10 33.31 -20.22
C GLY A 157 4.64 32.18 -21.11
N ILE A 158 5.17 30.99 -20.78
CA ILE A 158 4.77 29.74 -21.42
C ILE A 158 3.76 29.02 -20.54
N THR A 159 2.64 28.64 -21.14
CA THR A 159 1.57 27.93 -20.45
C THR A 159 1.47 26.51 -20.98
N PHE A 160 1.36 25.56 -20.06
CA PHE A 160 1.08 24.16 -20.38
C PHE A 160 -0.31 23.83 -19.86
N HIS A 161 -1.15 23.28 -20.74
CA HIS A 161 -2.44 22.73 -20.34
C HIS A 161 -2.35 21.21 -20.40
N LEU A 162 -2.41 20.59 -19.24
CA LEU A 162 -2.34 19.14 -19.09
C LEU A 162 -3.54 18.66 -18.31
N LYS A 163 -4.09 17.54 -18.72
CA LYS A 163 -5.07 16.77 -17.96
C LYS A 163 -4.38 15.50 -17.44
N ALA A 164 -4.34 15.33 -16.14
CA ALA A 164 -3.89 14.07 -15.56
C ALA A 164 -4.99 13.01 -15.73
N VAL A 165 -4.62 11.82 -16.11
CA VAL A 165 -5.53 10.69 -16.36
C VAL A 165 -4.97 9.42 -15.75
N CYS A 166 -5.85 8.46 -15.42
CA CYS A 166 -5.44 7.14 -15.01
C CYS A 166 -5.09 6.29 -16.23
N THR A 167 -3.99 5.57 -16.15
CA THR A 167 -3.55 4.62 -17.18
C THR A 167 -3.28 3.24 -16.56
N ASP A 168 -3.26 2.21 -17.37
CA ASP A 168 -2.82 0.86 -17.01
C ASP A 168 -1.28 0.73 -17.01
N SER A 169 -0.79 -0.46 -16.76
CA SER A 169 0.66 -0.77 -16.81
C SER A 169 1.29 -0.59 -18.19
N LEU A 170 0.49 -0.63 -19.24
CA LEU A 170 0.92 -0.38 -20.61
C LEU A 170 0.82 1.11 -21.01
N ARG A 171 0.46 1.97 -20.05
CA ARG A 171 0.22 3.40 -20.26
C ARG A 171 -0.93 3.69 -21.22
N THR A 172 -1.92 2.79 -21.27
CA THR A 172 -3.18 3.02 -21.99
C THR A 172 -4.16 3.70 -21.04
N LYS A 173 -4.84 4.74 -21.50
CA LYS A 173 -5.84 5.45 -20.70
C LYS A 173 -6.96 4.51 -20.30
N LEU A 174 -7.26 4.47 -19.02
CA LEU A 174 -8.40 3.74 -18.49
C LEU A 174 -9.70 4.51 -18.75
N SER A 175 -10.78 3.79 -18.99
CA SER A 175 -12.12 4.39 -19.01
C SER A 175 -12.49 4.90 -17.63
N ASP A 176 -13.40 5.87 -17.55
CA ASP A 176 -13.82 6.47 -16.29
C ASP A 176 -14.47 5.43 -15.34
N GLU A 177 -15.04 4.36 -15.88
CA GLU A 177 -15.59 3.23 -15.12
C GLU A 177 -14.51 2.43 -14.36
N HIS A 178 -13.28 2.46 -14.84
CA HIS A 178 -12.15 1.70 -14.27
C HIS A 178 -11.15 2.60 -13.52
N ALA A 179 -11.33 3.91 -13.58
CA ALA A 179 -10.48 4.87 -12.88
C ALA A 179 -11.06 5.23 -11.51
N ASP A 180 -10.22 5.22 -10.48
CA ASP A 180 -10.64 5.66 -9.13
C ASP A 180 -10.92 7.15 -9.07
N ALA A 181 -10.12 7.92 -9.79
CA ALA A 181 -10.25 9.35 -9.94
C ALA A 181 -9.50 9.79 -11.19
N THR A 182 -9.99 10.86 -11.80
CA THR A 182 -9.22 11.56 -12.85
C THR A 182 -8.75 12.88 -12.27
N PRO A 183 -7.51 12.96 -11.76
CA PRO A 183 -6.98 14.22 -11.28
C PRO A 183 -6.83 15.17 -12.44
N ILE A 184 -7.28 16.42 -12.26
CA ILE A 184 -7.20 17.47 -13.27
C ILE A 184 -6.13 18.46 -12.84
N ILE A 185 -5.05 18.54 -13.61
CA ILE A 185 -4.10 19.65 -13.54
C ILE A 185 -4.43 20.55 -14.71
N SER A 186 -5.18 21.62 -14.45
CA SER A 186 -5.68 22.47 -15.52
C SER A 186 -4.63 23.44 -16.05
N ARG A 187 -3.62 23.78 -15.24
CA ARG A 187 -2.61 24.78 -15.61
C ARG A 187 -1.33 24.61 -14.81
N ILE A 188 -0.21 24.52 -15.50
CA ILE A 188 1.12 24.66 -14.92
C ILE A 188 1.75 25.87 -15.60
N CYS A 189 2.07 26.91 -14.81
CA CYS A 189 2.83 28.06 -15.28
C CYS A 189 4.20 28.01 -14.62
N GLY A 190 5.26 28.08 -15.41
CA GLY A 190 6.61 28.25 -14.93
C GLY A 190 7.23 29.54 -15.47
N PRO A 191 8.19 30.13 -14.74
CA PRO A 191 8.99 31.22 -15.30
C PRO A 191 9.74 30.71 -16.52
N VAL A 192 9.89 31.55 -17.53
CA VAL A 192 10.79 31.30 -18.66
C VAL A 192 12.17 31.77 -18.20
N GLU A 193 13.10 30.84 -18.02
CA GLU A 193 14.52 31.15 -17.89
C GLU A 193 15.18 31.35 -19.27
#